data_1afe7b5e2546e92576c3d09d7666d05a
#
_entry.id   1afe7b5e2546e92576c3d09d7666d05a
#
_cell.length_a   1.000
_cell.length_b   1.000
_cell.length_c   1.000
_cell.angle_alpha   90.00
_cell.angle_beta   90.00
_cell.angle_gamma   90.00
#
_symmetry.space_group_name_H-M   'P 1'
#
loop_
_entity.id
_entity.type
_entity.pdbx_description
1 polymer ?
#
loop_
_entity_poly.entity_id
_entity_poly.type
_entity_poly.pdbx_seq_one_letter_code
_entity_poly.pdbx_strand_id
1 'polypeptide(L)'
;IGNGNDKSMLGIITTADISSEFLSNTKPFLLLEEIEKSIRVLLNGTLLLEDIKDICKNTEKEISSIDDLSFGDYKCIIENPRLWDKLKIDADNKLLVERLDEIRKIRNEIMHFAPDGIDEKAIGVLDNISKYLGSLIKYKYRDVRGN
;
A
#
# COMPACT_ATOMS: atom_id res chain seq x y z
N ILE A 1 8.19 48.48 -16.78
CA ILE A 1 6.84 48.89 -16.44
C ILE A 1 5.83 47.72 -16.55
N GLY A 2 6.10 46.69 -17.30
CA GLY A 2 5.29 45.47 -17.32
C GLY A 2 5.54 44.47 -16.18
N ASN A 3 6.54 44.72 -15.36
CA ASN A 3 7.06 43.77 -14.41
C ASN A 3 6.12 43.43 -13.22
N GLY A 4 5.21 44.35 -12.87
CA GLY A 4 4.27 44.11 -11.76
C GLY A 4 3.14 43.13 -12.13
N ASN A 5 2.63 43.24 -13.35
CA ASN A 5 1.60 42.31 -13.84
C ASN A 5 2.15 40.91 -14.14
N ASP A 6 3.37 40.85 -14.67
CA ASP A 6 4.05 39.59 -14.94
C ASP A 6 4.33 38.82 -13.65
N LYS A 7 4.74 39.49 -12.58
CA LYS A 7 4.93 38.85 -11.26
C LYS A 7 3.62 38.31 -10.67
N SER A 8 2.51 39.01 -10.86
CA SER A 8 1.20 38.58 -10.39
C SER A 8 0.71 37.36 -11.16
N MET A 9 0.85 37.32 -12.48
CA MET A 9 0.51 36.18 -13.31
C MET A 9 1.41 34.95 -13.00
N LEU A 10 2.70 35.17 -12.84
CA LEU A 10 3.64 34.10 -12.45
C LEU A 10 3.31 33.53 -11.07
N GLY A 11 2.89 34.37 -10.10
CA GLY A 11 2.47 33.94 -8.79
C GLY A 11 1.24 33.04 -8.84
N ILE A 12 0.24 33.35 -9.67
CA ILE A 12 -0.97 32.54 -9.85
C ILE A 12 -0.65 31.20 -10.53
N ILE A 13 0.14 31.19 -11.59
CA ILE A 13 0.59 29.97 -12.30
C ILE A 13 1.42 29.11 -11.36
N THR A 14 2.36 29.69 -10.61
CA THR A 14 3.23 28.99 -9.67
C THR A 14 2.41 28.32 -8.56
N THR A 15 1.37 28.98 -8.05
CA THR A 15 0.49 28.40 -7.02
C THR A 15 -0.29 27.20 -7.57
N ALA A 16 -0.84 27.29 -8.78
CA ALA A 16 -1.54 26.19 -9.43
C ALA A 16 -0.59 25.02 -9.73
N ASP A 17 0.62 25.30 -10.23
CA ASP A 17 1.65 24.30 -10.52
C ASP A 17 2.13 23.61 -9.24
N ILE A 18 2.36 24.34 -8.15
CA ILE A 18 2.74 23.77 -6.85
C ILE A 18 1.65 22.86 -6.32
N SER A 19 0.37 23.25 -6.41
CA SER A 19 -0.76 22.42 -5.97
C SER A 19 -0.88 21.14 -6.78
N SER A 20 -0.72 21.22 -8.11
CA SER A 20 -0.75 20.08 -9.02
C SER A 20 0.44 19.14 -8.76
N GLU A 21 1.63 19.70 -8.62
CA GLU A 21 2.85 18.97 -8.32
C GLU A 21 2.79 18.31 -6.94
N PHE A 22 2.27 19.00 -5.93
CA PHE A 22 2.05 18.46 -4.59
C PHE A 22 1.11 17.26 -4.64
N LEU A 23 -0.03 17.34 -5.31
CA LEU A 23 -0.98 16.23 -5.47
C LEU A 23 -0.34 15.06 -6.22
N SER A 24 0.39 15.34 -7.29
CA SER A 24 1.10 14.33 -8.08
C SER A 24 2.16 13.61 -7.25
N ASN A 25 2.92 14.31 -6.44
CA ASN A 25 3.97 13.75 -5.60
C ASN A 25 3.41 13.04 -4.35
N THR A 26 2.25 13.44 -3.88
CA THR A 26 1.62 12.88 -2.68
C THR A 26 0.79 11.63 -2.98
N LYS A 27 0.20 11.55 -4.17
CA LYS A 27 -0.68 10.44 -4.56
C LYS A 27 -0.08 9.05 -4.36
N PRO A 28 1.19 8.78 -4.73
CA PRO A 28 1.79 7.46 -4.50
C PRO A 28 1.87 7.08 -3.02
N PHE A 29 2.17 8.03 -2.14
CA PHE A 29 2.23 7.81 -0.70
C PHE A 29 0.84 7.49 -0.12
N LEU A 30 -0.20 8.19 -0.58
CA LEU A 30 -1.58 7.92 -0.18
C LEU A 30 -2.05 6.55 -0.63
N LEU A 31 -1.70 6.14 -1.85
CA LEU A 31 -2.01 4.81 -2.36
C LEU A 31 -1.29 3.71 -1.57
N LEU A 32 -0.02 3.91 -1.25
CA LEU A 32 0.74 2.97 -0.41
C LEU A 32 0.12 2.84 0.99
N GLU A 33 -0.28 3.95 1.59
CA GLU A 33 -0.95 3.94 2.90
C GLU A 33 -2.29 3.19 2.83
N GLU A 34 -3.07 3.43 1.81
CA GLU A 34 -4.35 2.73 1.59
C GLU A 34 -4.16 1.23 1.37
N ILE A 35 -3.16 0.85 0.59
CA ILE A 35 -2.77 -0.56 0.37
C ILE A 35 -2.37 -1.21 1.70
N GLU A 36 -1.52 -0.55 2.47
CA GLU A 36 -1.07 -1.04 3.77
C GLU A 36 -2.24 -1.26 4.74
N LYS A 37 -3.13 -0.29 4.83
CA LYS A 37 -4.36 -0.40 5.63
C LYS A 37 -5.23 -1.57 5.17
N SER A 38 -5.38 -1.75 3.87
CA SER A 38 -6.16 -2.84 3.29
C SER A 38 -5.58 -4.21 3.64
N ILE A 39 -4.26 -4.36 3.55
CA ILE A 39 -3.58 -5.60 3.93
C ILE A 39 -3.79 -5.89 5.42
N ARG A 40 -3.64 -4.90 6.29
CA ARG A 40 -3.88 -5.05 7.73
C ARG A 40 -5.31 -5.46 8.02
N VAL A 41 -6.29 -4.90 7.34
CA VAL A 41 -7.70 -5.29 7.47
C VAL A 41 -7.92 -6.75 7.05
N LEU A 42 -7.29 -7.20 5.98
CA LEU A 42 -7.37 -8.60 5.53
C LEU A 42 -6.73 -9.58 6.54
N LEU A 43 -5.67 -9.17 7.20
CA LEU A 43 -4.95 -10.00 8.18
C LEU A 43 -5.57 -9.95 9.57
N ASN A 44 -6.24 -8.86 9.90
CA ASN A 44 -6.75 -8.60 11.25
C ASN A 44 -7.93 -9.54 11.62
N GLY A 45 -7.96 -9.92 12.89
CA GLY A 45 -9.07 -10.68 13.48
C GLY A 45 -9.06 -12.18 13.20
N THR A 46 -8.19 -12.66 12.31
CA THR A 46 -8.12 -14.08 11.96
C THR A 46 -6.83 -14.74 12.44
N LEU A 47 -5.75 -13.99 12.53
CA LEU A 47 -4.45 -14.49 12.97
C LEU A 47 -4.19 -14.17 14.43
N LEU A 48 -3.67 -15.13 15.16
CA LEU A 48 -3.18 -14.92 16.51
C LEU A 48 -1.77 -14.32 16.45
N LEU A 49 -1.45 -13.48 17.44
CA LEU A 49 -0.12 -12.87 17.54
C LEU A 49 1.00 -13.92 17.59
N GLU A 50 0.74 -15.07 18.21
CA GLU A 50 1.68 -16.21 18.27
C GLU A 50 1.99 -16.78 16.87
N ASP A 51 0.98 -16.91 16.01
CA ASP A 51 1.16 -17.36 14.62
C ASP A 51 2.09 -16.43 13.85
N ILE A 52 1.95 -15.13 14.07
CA ILE A 52 2.76 -14.11 13.42
C ILE A 52 4.20 -14.14 13.94
N LYS A 53 4.39 -14.22 15.24
CA LYS A 53 5.71 -14.30 15.88
C LYS A 53 6.52 -15.49 15.41
N ASP A 54 5.88 -16.63 15.21
CA ASP A 54 6.55 -17.84 14.75
C ASP A 54 7.13 -17.72 13.35
N ILE A 55 6.50 -16.94 12.49
CA ILE A 55 6.94 -16.74 11.11
C ILE A 55 7.95 -15.59 10.98
N CYS A 56 7.78 -14.55 11.78
CA CYS A 56 8.61 -13.35 11.75
C CYS A 56 9.84 -13.44 12.68
N LYS A 57 10.28 -14.65 13.03
CA LYS A 57 11.41 -14.89 13.96
C LYS A 57 12.73 -14.24 13.57
N ASN A 58 12.90 -13.84 12.31
CA ASN A 58 14.11 -13.25 11.78
C ASN A 58 14.15 -11.71 11.87
N THR A 59 13.13 -11.08 12.46
CA THR A 59 13.13 -9.65 12.65
C THR A 59 13.61 -9.34 14.07
N GLU A 60 14.65 -8.49 14.18
CA GLU A 60 15.14 -7.96 15.47
C GLU A 60 14.08 -7.08 16.18
N LYS A 61 12.93 -6.93 15.55
CA LYS A 61 11.84 -6.09 16.00
C LYS A 61 10.89 -6.87 16.88
N GLU A 62 10.57 -6.33 18.04
CA GLU A 62 9.52 -6.88 18.88
C GLU A 62 8.15 -6.59 18.27
N ILE A 63 7.42 -7.65 17.90
CA ILE A 63 6.09 -7.56 17.30
C ILE A 63 5.05 -7.69 18.40
N SER A 64 4.33 -6.62 18.68
CA SER A 64 3.23 -6.58 19.65
C SER A 64 1.86 -6.56 18.97
N SER A 65 1.78 -6.14 17.72
CA SER A 65 0.54 -6.07 16.95
C SER A 65 0.80 -6.20 15.45
N ILE A 66 -0.28 -6.32 14.66
CA ILE A 66 -0.21 -6.31 13.19
C ILE A 66 0.37 -5.00 12.66
N ASP A 67 0.18 -3.91 13.40
CA ASP A 67 0.70 -2.59 13.00
C ASP A 67 2.23 -2.50 13.00
N ASP A 68 2.90 -3.41 13.68
CA ASP A 68 4.37 -3.48 13.72
C ASP A 68 4.97 -4.22 12.51
N LEU A 69 4.14 -4.82 11.67
CA LEU A 69 4.58 -5.63 10.53
C LEU A 69 5.02 -4.77 9.34
N SER A 70 6.04 -5.23 8.64
CA SER A 70 6.52 -4.67 7.38
C SER A 70 5.89 -5.37 6.17
N PHE A 71 6.11 -4.84 4.97
CA PHE A 71 5.69 -5.51 3.73
C PHE A 71 6.32 -6.89 3.54
N GLY A 72 7.57 -7.06 3.97
CA GLY A 72 8.22 -8.37 3.97
C GLY A 72 7.53 -9.37 4.87
N ASP A 73 7.08 -8.92 6.02
CA ASP A 73 6.33 -9.75 6.98
C ASP A 73 4.96 -10.16 6.42
N TYR A 74 4.24 -9.23 5.78
CA TYR A 74 2.97 -9.54 5.11
C TYR A 74 3.14 -10.64 4.05
N LYS A 75 4.20 -10.54 3.26
CA LYS A 75 4.53 -11.54 2.25
C LYS A 75 4.75 -12.90 2.90
N CYS A 76 5.59 -12.99 3.94
CA CYS A 76 5.86 -14.23 4.66
C CYS A 76 4.59 -14.88 5.25
N ILE A 77 3.69 -14.06 5.77
CA ILE A 77 2.41 -14.54 6.30
C ILE A 77 1.54 -15.13 5.19
N ILE A 78 1.43 -14.43 4.07
CA ILE A 78 0.58 -14.84 2.94
C ILE A 78 1.15 -16.07 2.23
N GLU A 79 2.47 -16.19 2.13
CA GLU A 79 3.16 -17.37 1.57
C GLU A 79 3.03 -18.62 2.45
N ASN A 80 2.76 -18.47 3.73
CA ASN A 80 2.63 -19.61 4.62
C ASN A 80 1.28 -20.31 4.42
N PRO A 81 1.25 -21.58 3.97
CA PRO A 81 -0.01 -22.28 3.66
C PRO A 81 -0.96 -22.37 4.84
N ARG A 82 -0.44 -22.62 6.04
CA ARG A 82 -1.24 -22.72 7.26
C ARG A 82 -1.94 -21.42 7.60
N LEU A 83 -1.25 -20.31 7.48
CA LEU A 83 -1.82 -18.98 7.76
C LEU A 83 -2.75 -18.53 6.65
N TRP A 84 -2.40 -18.82 5.41
CA TRP A 84 -3.27 -18.54 4.27
C TRP A 84 -4.65 -19.19 4.43
N ASP A 85 -4.68 -20.47 4.80
CA ASP A 85 -5.93 -21.19 5.05
C ASP A 85 -6.77 -20.56 6.17
N LYS A 86 -6.12 -20.06 7.21
CA LYS A 86 -6.78 -19.34 8.31
C LYS A 86 -7.40 -18.02 7.87
N LEU A 87 -6.77 -17.32 6.94
CA LEU A 87 -7.22 -16.00 6.50
C LEU A 87 -8.56 -16.01 5.77
N LYS A 88 -8.93 -17.14 5.15
CA LYS A 88 -10.19 -17.28 4.39
C LYS A 88 -10.38 -16.18 3.36
N ILE A 89 -9.32 -15.83 2.65
CA ILE A 89 -9.34 -14.85 1.57
C ILE A 89 -9.65 -15.59 0.27
N ASP A 90 -10.69 -15.19 -0.43
CA ASP A 90 -11.06 -15.74 -1.72
C ASP A 90 -10.23 -15.09 -2.84
N ALA A 91 -8.99 -15.51 -2.95
CA ALA A 91 -8.04 -15.02 -3.93
C ALA A 91 -6.98 -16.06 -4.23
N ASP A 92 -6.33 -15.92 -5.37
CA ASP A 92 -5.13 -16.67 -5.69
C ASP A 92 -3.96 -16.19 -4.82
N ASN A 93 -3.47 -17.06 -3.97
CA ASN A 93 -2.33 -16.78 -3.08
C ASN A 93 -1.10 -16.30 -3.85
N LYS A 94 -0.75 -16.99 -4.92
CA LYS A 94 0.42 -16.69 -5.73
C LYS A 94 0.32 -15.32 -6.38
N LEU A 95 -0.86 -14.99 -6.90
CA LEU A 95 -1.11 -13.68 -7.50
C LEU A 95 -0.98 -12.57 -6.45
N LEU A 96 -1.51 -12.77 -5.26
CA LEU A 96 -1.41 -11.78 -4.18
C LEU A 96 0.03 -11.57 -3.75
N VAL A 97 0.83 -12.63 -3.65
CA VAL A 97 2.27 -12.53 -3.35
C VAL A 97 3.01 -11.75 -4.44
N GLU A 98 2.72 -12.01 -5.71
CA GLU A 98 3.30 -11.25 -6.83
C GLU A 98 2.95 -9.76 -6.74
N ARG A 99 1.71 -9.42 -6.40
CA ARG A 99 1.28 -8.03 -6.20
C ARG A 99 2.01 -7.35 -5.03
N LEU A 100 2.22 -8.07 -3.94
CA LEU A 100 2.99 -7.54 -2.82
C LEU A 100 4.46 -7.26 -3.20
N ASP A 101 5.06 -8.12 -4.01
CA ASP A 101 6.41 -7.89 -4.53
C ASP A 101 6.48 -6.67 -5.45
N GLU A 102 5.49 -6.45 -6.30
CA GLU A 102 5.38 -5.23 -7.12
C GLU A 102 5.29 -3.97 -6.25
N ILE A 103 4.43 -3.99 -5.24
CA ILE A 103 4.31 -2.88 -4.29
C ILE A 103 5.64 -2.60 -3.60
N ARG A 104 6.33 -3.63 -3.15
CA ARG A 104 7.61 -3.49 -2.47
C ARG A 104 8.66 -2.83 -3.36
N LYS A 105 8.73 -3.20 -4.62
CA LYS A 105 9.63 -2.59 -5.61
C LYS A 105 9.32 -1.11 -5.81
N ILE A 106 8.05 -0.79 -6.03
CA ILE A 106 7.61 0.60 -6.22
C ILE A 106 7.87 1.42 -4.95
N ARG A 107 7.58 0.87 -3.78
CA ARG A 107 7.85 1.53 -2.49
C ARG A 107 9.34 1.85 -2.33
N ASN A 108 10.21 0.92 -2.69
CA ASN A 108 11.65 1.14 -2.61
C ASN A 108 12.11 2.25 -3.57
N GLU A 109 11.57 2.29 -4.78
CA GLU A 109 11.84 3.38 -5.74
C GLU A 109 11.41 4.74 -5.20
N ILE A 110 10.22 4.81 -4.61
CA ILE A 110 9.68 6.03 -3.99
C ILE A 110 10.58 6.50 -2.84
N MET A 111 11.01 5.58 -1.97
CA MET A 111 11.83 5.90 -0.80
C MET A 111 13.27 6.31 -1.17
N HIS A 112 13.77 5.89 -2.32
CA HIS A 112 15.11 6.25 -2.80
C HIS A 112 15.14 7.55 -3.61
N PHE A 113 14.05 8.31 -3.65
CA PHE A 113 13.96 9.57 -4.40
C PHE A 113 14.44 9.42 -5.85
N ALA A 114 13.59 8.90 -6.70
CA ALA A 114 13.83 9.00 -8.14
C ALA A 114 13.85 10.49 -8.53
N PRO A 115 14.98 11.05 -8.99
CA PRO A 115 15.10 12.48 -9.30
C PRO A 115 14.14 12.92 -10.42
N ASP A 116 13.66 12.00 -11.22
CA ASP A 116 12.73 12.23 -12.33
C ASP A 116 11.24 12.06 -11.92
N GLY A 117 10.97 11.89 -10.63
CA GLY A 117 9.63 11.62 -10.14
C GLY A 117 9.23 10.15 -10.29
N ILE A 118 8.00 9.85 -9.84
CA ILE A 118 7.45 8.50 -9.90
C ILE A 118 6.74 8.35 -11.25
N ASP A 119 7.04 7.25 -11.94
CA ASP A 119 6.41 6.92 -13.21
C ASP A 119 4.89 6.79 -13.05
N GLU A 120 4.12 7.42 -13.93
CA GLU A 120 2.66 7.30 -13.98
C GLU A 120 2.20 5.83 -14.10
N LYS A 121 2.99 5.00 -14.76
CA LYS A 121 2.76 3.56 -14.85
C LYS A 121 2.79 2.89 -13.47
N ALA A 122 3.75 3.27 -12.62
CA ALA A 122 3.84 2.76 -11.24
C ALA A 122 2.63 3.20 -10.41
N ILE A 123 2.18 4.44 -10.57
CA ILE A 123 0.96 4.96 -9.92
C ILE A 123 -0.26 4.16 -10.37
N GLY A 124 -0.38 3.86 -11.64
CA GLY A 124 -1.46 3.02 -12.18
C GLY A 124 -1.47 1.61 -11.59
N VAL A 125 -0.30 1.02 -11.41
CA VAL A 125 -0.15 -0.30 -10.74
C VAL A 125 -0.64 -0.23 -9.30
N LEU A 126 -0.22 0.78 -8.53
CA LEU A 126 -0.66 0.97 -7.14
C LEU A 126 -2.19 1.17 -7.05
N ASP A 127 -2.75 1.97 -7.93
CA ASP A 127 -4.20 2.21 -7.96
C ASP A 127 -4.99 0.92 -8.25
N ASN A 128 -4.55 0.12 -9.21
CA ASN A 128 -5.15 -1.17 -9.52
C ASN A 128 -5.06 -2.14 -8.34
N ILE A 129 -3.93 -2.20 -7.68
CA ILE A 129 -3.74 -3.08 -6.51
C ILE A 129 -4.62 -2.60 -5.34
N SER A 130 -4.71 -1.30 -5.10
CA SER A 130 -5.59 -0.73 -4.06
C SER A 130 -7.05 -1.13 -4.30
N LYS A 131 -7.54 -1.02 -5.52
CA LYS A 131 -8.91 -1.45 -5.90
C LYS A 131 -9.11 -2.95 -5.75
N TYR A 132 -8.12 -3.74 -6.14
CA TYR A 132 -8.14 -5.20 -5.97
C TYR A 132 -8.26 -5.61 -4.50
N LEU A 133 -7.42 -5.05 -3.63
CA LEU A 133 -7.49 -5.31 -2.19
C LEU A 133 -8.82 -4.86 -1.60
N GLY A 134 -9.33 -3.72 -2.02
CA GLY A 134 -10.65 -3.23 -1.60
C GLY A 134 -11.77 -4.20 -1.96
N SER A 135 -11.73 -4.83 -3.13
CA SER A 135 -12.71 -5.85 -3.52
C SER A 135 -12.59 -7.12 -2.68
N LEU A 136 -11.38 -7.57 -2.35
CA LEU A 136 -11.18 -8.73 -1.46
C LEU A 136 -11.76 -8.49 -0.07
N ILE A 137 -11.60 -7.29 0.47
CA ILE A 137 -12.18 -6.90 1.75
C ILE A 137 -13.71 -6.95 1.70
N LYS A 138 -14.31 -6.40 0.66
CA LYS A 138 -15.76 -6.44 0.47
C LYS A 138 -16.29 -7.87 0.43
N TYR A 139 -15.64 -8.77 -0.28
CA TYR A 139 -16.03 -10.18 -0.32
C TYR A 139 -15.92 -10.84 1.04
N LYS A 140 -14.78 -10.70 1.70
CA LYS A 140 -14.55 -11.29 3.01
C LYS A 140 -15.60 -10.89 4.06
N TYR A 141 -16.02 -9.62 4.07
CA TYR A 141 -17.00 -9.13 5.05
C TYR A 141 -18.46 -9.27 4.61
N ARG A 142 -18.73 -9.53 3.33
CA ARG A 142 -20.07 -9.84 2.84
C ARG A 142 -20.56 -11.21 3.34
N ASP A 143 -19.70 -12.21 3.26
CA ASP A 143 -20.04 -13.56 3.73
C ASP A 143 -20.34 -13.61 5.23
N VAL A 144 -19.69 -12.76 6.02
CA VAL A 144 -19.95 -12.67 7.47
C VAL A 144 -21.32 -12.05 7.78
N ARG A 145 -21.85 -11.19 6.91
CA ARG A 145 -23.18 -10.55 7.08
C ARG A 145 -24.32 -11.32 6.43
N GLY A 146 -24.02 -12.28 5.56
CA GLY A 146 -25.01 -13.07 4.84
C GLY A 146 -25.52 -14.32 5.60
N ASN A 147 -24.94 -14.57 6.74
CA ASN A 147 -25.35 -15.60 7.69
C ASN A 147 -25.87 -14.94 8.97
#